data_ac2061c8d7d7d493e8435ce46adad78e
#
_entry.id   ac2061c8d7d7d493e8435ce46adad78e
#
_cell.length_a   1.000
_cell.length_b   1.000
_cell.length_c   1.000
_cell.angle_alpha   90.00
_cell.angle_beta   90.00
_cell.angle_gamma   90.00
#
_symmetry.space_group_name_H-M   'P 1'
#
loop_
_entity.id
_entity.type
_entity.pdbx_description
1 polymer ?
#
loop_
_entity_poly.entity_id
_entity_poly.type
_entity_poly.pdbx_seq_one_letter_code
_entity_poly.pdbx_strand_id
1 'polypeptide(L)'
;MALGRGGDQVVIKNGNNITYYGGKTQQMEKNTRVKARVKAQALKEFMSTKDRVVVMGHKITDVDALGAAIGIFRAGKTLGKSVSIVVNDPTKSIRPLIAGYVNNPDYEPSMFVDSEQAKDMVDNNTVVVVVDTNRPSYTECEELLHMTKTIVVLDHHRRGSEVIENAVLSYVEPYASSACEMVA
;
A
#
# COMPACT_ATOMS: atom_id res chain seq x y z
N MET A 1 20.84 -1.83 -23.53
CA MET A 1 21.29 -0.44 -23.25
C MET A 1 20.17 0.45 -22.69
N ALA A 2 18.92 0.36 -23.14
CA ALA A 2 17.82 1.17 -22.60
C ALA A 2 17.41 0.79 -21.16
N LEU A 3 17.40 -0.49 -20.84
CA LEU A 3 17.05 -1.02 -19.51
C LEU A 3 18.05 -0.64 -18.40
N GLY A 4 19.32 -0.42 -18.74
CA GLY A 4 20.34 -0.02 -17.75
C GLY A 4 20.33 1.46 -17.38
N ARG A 5 19.36 2.24 -17.88
CA ARG A 5 19.22 3.69 -17.66
C ARG A 5 17.84 4.10 -17.16
N GLY A 6 17.08 3.18 -16.55
CA GLY A 6 15.80 3.50 -15.89
C GLY A 6 14.53 3.13 -16.69
N GLY A 7 14.65 2.44 -17.82
CA GLY A 7 13.50 1.80 -18.49
C GLY A 7 12.51 2.69 -19.25
N ASP A 8 12.61 4.01 -19.17
CA ASP A 8 11.74 4.99 -19.84
C ASP A 8 12.36 5.60 -21.12
N GLN A 9 13.40 4.94 -21.65
CA GLN A 9 14.10 5.36 -22.86
C GLN A 9 13.89 4.39 -24.00
N VAL A 10 13.63 4.94 -25.18
CA VAL A 10 13.64 4.20 -26.43
C VAL A 10 14.92 4.52 -27.20
N VAL A 11 15.63 3.48 -27.59
CA VAL A 11 16.81 3.61 -28.44
C VAL A 11 16.49 3.04 -29.82
N ILE A 12 16.51 3.88 -30.82
CA ILE A 12 16.32 3.49 -32.22
C ILE A 12 17.69 3.46 -32.90
N LYS A 13 18.08 2.30 -33.39
CA LYS A 13 19.29 2.14 -34.22
C LYS A 13 18.89 1.95 -35.69
N ASN A 14 19.29 2.90 -36.51
CA ASN A 14 19.11 2.82 -37.96
C ASN A 14 20.49 2.90 -38.66
N GLY A 15 20.99 1.76 -39.07
CA GLY A 15 22.37 1.63 -39.58
C GLY A 15 23.39 2.00 -38.49
N ASN A 16 24.23 3.01 -38.78
CA ASN A 16 25.21 3.55 -37.83
C ASN A 16 24.67 4.66 -36.92
N ASN A 17 23.44 5.12 -37.17
CA ASN A 17 22.83 6.17 -36.37
C ASN A 17 22.05 5.58 -35.18
N ILE A 18 22.34 6.07 -33.97
CA ILE A 18 21.64 5.71 -32.74
C ILE A 18 20.93 6.97 -32.24
N THR A 19 19.62 6.92 -32.13
CA THR A 19 18.81 8.01 -31.60
C THR A 19 18.18 7.59 -30.30
N TYR A 20 18.30 8.45 -29.28
CA TYR A 20 17.73 8.24 -27.96
C TYR A 20 16.46 9.10 -27.80
N TYR A 21 15.38 8.48 -27.32
CA TYR A 21 14.11 9.14 -26.99
C TYR A 21 13.77 8.84 -25.53
N GLY A 22 13.34 9.86 -24.78
CA GLY A 22 13.04 9.75 -23.35
C GLY A 22 14.20 10.24 -22.46
N GLY A 23 14.11 10.03 -21.17
CA GLY A 23 15.16 10.45 -20.22
C GLY A 23 14.81 11.70 -19.42
N LYS A 24 13.53 11.84 -19.04
CA LYS A 24 13.08 12.85 -18.05
C LYS A 24 13.28 12.39 -16.60
N THR A 25 14.07 11.35 -16.40
CA THR A 25 14.21 10.59 -15.14
C THR A 25 14.53 11.47 -13.92
N GLN A 26 15.44 12.44 -14.05
CA GLN A 26 15.82 13.28 -12.89
C GLN A 26 14.71 14.23 -12.43
N GLN A 27 13.86 14.72 -13.33
CA GLN A 27 12.75 15.60 -12.99
C GLN A 27 11.56 14.80 -12.42
N MET A 28 11.36 13.57 -12.88
CA MET A 28 10.37 12.64 -12.35
C MET A 28 10.74 12.19 -10.94
N GLU A 29 11.98 11.77 -10.67
CA GLU A 29 12.44 11.39 -9.32
C GLU A 29 12.25 12.51 -8.29
N LYS A 30 12.59 13.75 -8.64
CA LYS A 30 12.44 14.89 -7.74
C LYS A 30 10.98 15.19 -7.42
N ASN A 31 10.10 15.09 -8.40
CA ASN A 31 8.65 15.25 -8.21
C ASN A 31 8.05 14.10 -7.39
N THR A 32 8.52 12.87 -7.59
CA THR A 32 8.06 11.68 -6.86
C THR A 32 8.42 11.79 -5.38
N ARG A 33 9.64 12.18 -5.03
CA ARG A 33 10.07 12.37 -3.63
C ARG A 33 9.29 13.47 -2.90
N VAL A 34 8.99 14.58 -3.57
CA VAL A 34 8.17 15.66 -2.98
C VAL A 34 6.73 15.16 -2.76
N LYS A 35 6.15 14.50 -3.76
CA LYS A 35 4.82 13.89 -3.65
C LYS A 35 4.76 12.86 -2.51
N ALA A 36 5.74 11.96 -2.42
CA ALA A 36 5.82 10.95 -1.37
C ALA A 36 5.82 11.59 0.03
N ARG A 37 6.65 12.62 0.25
CA ARG A 37 6.68 13.35 1.53
C ARG A 37 5.34 14.00 1.88
N VAL A 38 4.69 14.64 0.92
CA VAL A 38 3.36 15.25 1.13
C VAL A 38 2.32 14.18 1.49
N LYS A 39 2.34 13.03 0.78
CA LYS A 39 1.42 11.92 1.05
C LYS A 39 1.71 11.25 2.40
N ALA A 40 2.99 11.06 2.75
CA ALA A 40 3.40 10.54 4.05
C ALA A 40 2.95 11.46 5.20
N GLN A 41 3.09 12.78 5.03
CA GLN A 41 2.63 13.73 6.03
C GLN A 41 1.10 13.70 6.19
N ALA A 42 0.35 13.64 5.09
CA ALA A 42 -1.10 13.52 5.12
C ALA A 42 -1.54 12.20 5.79
N LEU A 43 -0.91 11.06 5.45
CA LEU A 43 -1.16 9.78 6.09
C LEU A 43 -0.92 9.86 7.61
N LYS A 44 0.21 10.43 8.02
CA LYS A 44 0.54 10.65 9.43
C LYS A 44 -0.55 11.47 10.14
N GLU A 45 -1.05 12.53 9.52
CA GLU A 45 -2.12 13.37 10.08
C GLU A 45 -3.40 12.57 10.26
N PHE A 46 -3.85 11.81 9.24
CA PHE A 46 -5.03 10.95 9.37
C PHE A 46 -4.87 9.91 10.47
N MET A 47 -3.73 9.23 10.54
CA MET A 47 -3.45 8.25 11.59
C MET A 47 -3.40 8.90 12.99
N SER A 48 -2.85 10.11 13.10
CA SER A 48 -2.72 10.83 14.38
C SER A 48 -4.06 11.25 14.97
N THR A 49 -5.06 11.56 14.13
CA THR A 49 -6.40 12.01 14.55
C THR A 49 -7.34 10.87 14.94
N LYS A 50 -6.95 9.63 14.75
CA LYS A 50 -7.75 8.44 15.03
C LYS A 50 -7.05 7.53 16.03
N ASP A 51 -7.80 6.66 16.70
CA ASP A 51 -7.24 5.76 17.72
C ASP A 51 -6.76 4.44 17.11
N ARG A 52 -7.38 4.04 16.00
CA ARG A 52 -7.14 2.75 15.37
C ARG A 52 -6.79 2.88 13.90
N VAL A 53 -5.95 1.97 13.45
CA VAL A 53 -5.60 1.77 12.05
C VAL A 53 -5.86 0.31 11.68
N VAL A 54 -6.63 0.08 10.64
CA VAL A 54 -6.84 -1.26 10.07
C VAL A 54 -6.28 -1.25 8.65
N VAL A 55 -5.41 -2.20 8.38
CA VAL A 55 -4.73 -2.30 7.08
C VAL A 55 -5.22 -3.54 6.36
N MET A 56 -5.52 -3.44 5.08
CA MET A 56 -5.86 -4.58 4.24
C MET A 56 -5.23 -4.47 2.86
N GLY A 57 -4.87 -5.60 2.29
CA GLY A 57 -4.45 -5.72 0.89
C GLY A 57 -5.56 -6.27 0.01
N HIS A 58 -5.16 -6.97 -1.05
CA HIS A 58 -6.09 -7.69 -1.93
C HIS A 58 -6.34 -9.13 -1.43
N LYS A 59 -7.49 -9.73 -1.83
CA LYS A 59 -7.97 -11.07 -1.41
C LYS A 59 -6.96 -12.22 -1.57
N ILE A 60 -6.09 -12.16 -2.55
CA ILE A 60 -5.04 -13.17 -2.77
C ILE A 60 -3.73 -12.55 -2.30
N THR A 61 -3.67 -12.20 -1.01
CA THR A 61 -2.53 -11.48 -0.43
C THR A 61 -1.20 -12.14 -0.80
N ASP A 62 -0.32 -11.37 -1.38
CA ASP A 62 1.04 -11.75 -1.74
C ASP A 62 2.08 -11.07 -0.84
N VAL A 63 3.36 -11.22 -1.19
CA VAL A 63 4.47 -10.69 -0.39
C VAL A 63 4.52 -9.16 -0.43
N ASP A 64 4.10 -8.53 -1.54
CA ASP A 64 4.11 -7.08 -1.68
C ASP A 64 2.98 -6.46 -0.84
N ALA A 65 1.75 -6.95 -0.97
CA ALA A 65 0.63 -6.52 -0.14
C ALA A 65 0.91 -6.69 1.35
N LEU A 66 1.44 -7.88 1.77
CA LEU A 66 1.77 -8.14 3.16
C LEU A 66 2.91 -7.23 3.66
N GLY A 67 3.98 -7.05 2.89
CA GLY A 67 5.12 -6.20 3.25
C GLY A 67 4.71 -4.74 3.41
N ALA A 68 3.89 -4.22 2.49
CA ALA A 68 3.32 -2.88 2.58
C ALA A 68 2.43 -2.74 3.83
N ALA A 69 1.58 -3.74 4.12
CA ALA A 69 0.73 -3.74 5.31
C ALA A 69 1.56 -3.73 6.62
N ILE A 70 2.65 -4.52 6.68
CA ILE A 70 3.58 -4.52 7.82
C ILE A 70 4.26 -3.15 7.98
N GLY A 71 4.64 -2.50 6.88
CA GLY A 71 5.20 -1.15 6.91
C GLY A 71 4.24 -0.14 7.54
N ILE A 72 2.97 -0.14 7.13
CA ILE A 72 1.91 0.69 7.72
C ILE A 72 1.66 0.32 9.19
N PHE A 73 1.65 -0.98 9.53
CA PHE A 73 1.56 -1.44 10.92
C PHE A 73 2.66 -0.80 11.77
N ARG A 74 3.92 -0.85 11.34
CA ARG A 74 5.05 -0.24 12.08
C ARG A 74 4.89 1.27 12.21
N ALA A 75 4.47 1.96 11.14
CA ALA A 75 4.23 3.40 11.18
C ALA A 75 3.14 3.75 12.21
N GLY A 76 2.03 3.04 12.22
CA GLY A 76 0.93 3.26 13.18
C GLY A 76 1.34 2.96 14.62
N LYS A 77 2.07 1.86 14.86
CA LYS A 77 2.61 1.53 16.20
C LYS A 77 3.59 2.61 16.69
N THR A 78 4.41 3.17 15.81
CA THR A 78 5.32 4.28 16.16
C THR A 78 4.54 5.54 16.57
N LEU A 79 3.34 5.74 16.04
CA LEU A 79 2.43 6.82 16.45
C LEU A 79 1.58 6.47 17.70
N GLY A 80 1.84 5.33 18.34
CA GLY A 80 1.10 4.87 19.53
C GLY A 80 -0.32 4.40 19.25
N LYS A 81 -0.62 3.98 18.00
CA LYS A 81 -1.98 3.56 17.62
C LYS A 81 -2.18 2.05 17.80
N SER A 82 -3.45 1.65 18.00
CA SER A 82 -3.86 0.26 17.83
C SER A 82 -3.88 -0.05 16.34
N VAL A 83 -3.16 -1.08 15.90
CA VAL A 83 -3.04 -1.41 14.47
C VAL A 83 -3.28 -2.90 14.27
N SER A 84 -4.11 -3.24 13.27
CA SER A 84 -4.34 -4.62 12.84
C SER A 84 -4.26 -4.75 11.33
N ILE A 85 -3.83 -5.91 10.85
CA ILE A 85 -3.74 -6.27 9.43
C ILE A 85 -4.79 -7.34 9.15
N VAL A 86 -5.64 -7.10 8.16
CA VAL A 86 -6.69 -8.06 7.75
C VAL A 86 -6.11 -9.07 6.78
N VAL A 87 -6.18 -10.34 7.13
CA VAL A 87 -5.80 -11.48 6.27
C VAL A 87 -6.74 -12.64 6.57
N ASN A 88 -7.57 -13.07 5.60
CA ASN A 88 -8.49 -14.19 5.79
C ASN A 88 -7.80 -15.53 5.54
N ASP A 89 -7.33 -15.74 4.31
CA ASP A 89 -6.72 -16.99 3.86
C ASP A 89 -5.28 -16.77 3.39
N PRO A 90 -4.29 -16.85 4.30
CA PRO A 90 -2.89 -16.65 3.93
C PRO A 90 -2.44 -17.61 2.82
N THR A 91 -1.94 -17.07 1.71
CA THR A 91 -1.35 -17.87 0.64
C THR A 91 -0.11 -18.62 1.11
N LYS A 92 0.31 -19.65 0.37
CA LYS A 92 1.51 -20.43 0.73
C LYS A 92 2.77 -19.57 0.81
N SER A 93 2.85 -18.50 0.05
CA SER A 93 3.99 -17.60 0.01
C SER A 93 4.11 -16.73 1.27
N ILE A 94 2.99 -16.33 1.88
CA ILE A 94 3.00 -15.43 3.04
C ILE A 94 2.84 -16.14 4.39
N ARG A 95 2.36 -17.39 4.42
CA ARG A 95 2.22 -18.17 5.67
C ARG A 95 3.49 -18.21 6.53
N PRO A 96 4.69 -18.48 5.97
CA PRO A 96 5.92 -18.50 6.77
C PRO A 96 6.25 -17.12 7.37
N LEU A 97 5.93 -16.04 6.64
CA LEU A 97 6.16 -14.66 7.10
C LEU A 97 5.22 -14.34 8.27
N ILE A 98 3.92 -14.61 8.13
CA ILE A 98 2.94 -14.41 9.21
C ILE A 98 3.30 -15.24 10.44
N ALA A 99 3.70 -16.51 10.27
CA ALA A 99 4.11 -17.37 11.38
C ALA A 99 5.29 -16.80 12.18
N GLY A 100 6.21 -16.08 11.51
CA GLY A 100 7.31 -15.40 12.17
C GLY A 100 6.87 -14.28 13.12
N TYR A 101 5.75 -13.63 12.84
CA TYR A 101 5.16 -12.60 13.71
C TYR A 101 4.27 -13.20 14.80
N VAL A 102 3.37 -14.12 14.44
CA VAL A 102 2.42 -14.75 15.39
C VAL A 102 3.13 -15.50 16.51
N ASN A 103 4.26 -16.13 16.22
CA ASN A 103 5.05 -16.88 17.21
C ASN A 103 6.06 -16.02 17.96
N ASN A 104 6.09 -14.70 17.71
CA ASN A 104 7.03 -13.79 18.35
C ASN A 104 6.32 -12.98 19.46
N PRO A 105 6.76 -13.12 20.73
CA PRO A 105 6.13 -12.41 21.86
C PRO A 105 6.24 -10.88 21.80
N ASP A 106 7.10 -10.35 20.93
CA ASP A 106 7.23 -8.90 20.72
C ASP A 106 6.05 -8.29 19.94
N TYR A 107 5.18 -9.13 19.38
CA TYR A 107 4.01 -8.70 18.61
C TYR A 107 2.70 -9.11 19.28
N GLU A 108 1.71 -8.22 19.20
CA GLU A 108 0.39 -8.46 19.78
C GLU A 108 -0.36 -9.55 18.99
N PRO A 109 -1.10 -10.45 19.67
CA PRO A 109 -1.95 -11.44 18.99
C PRO A 109 -2.96 -10.82 18.01
N SER A 110 -3.36 -9.56 18.25
CA SER A 110 -4.28 -8.79 17.40
C SER A 110 -3.61 -8.15 16.18
N MET A 111 -2.32 -8.44 15.93
CA MET A 111 -1.63 -7.92 14.73
C MET A 111 -2.30 -8.40 13.44
N PHE A 112 -2.68 -9.67 13.37
CA PHE A 112 -3.42 -10.25 12.25
C PHE A 112 -4.83 -10.63 12.69
N VAL A 113 -5.81 -10.21 11.90
CA VAL A 113 -7.24 -10.45 12.16
C VAL A 113 -7.93 -10.91 10.89
N ASP A 114 -9.03 -11.62 11.01
CA ASP A 114 -9.91 -11.90 9.89
C ASP A 114 -10.92 -10.76 9.62
N SER A 115 -11.71 -10.88 8.56
CA SER A 115 -12.69 -9.87 8.19
C SER A 115 -13.78 -9.66 9.24
N GLU A 116 -14.22 -10.71 9.93
CA GLU A 116 -15.26 -10.58 10.96
C GLU A 116 -14.72 -9.82 12.17
N GLN A 117 -13.54 -10.17 12.63
CA GLN A 117 -12.85 -9.44 13.69
C GLN A 117 -12.60 -7.98 13.31
N ALA A 118 -12.20 -7.75 12.05
CA ALA A 118 -11.97 -6.38 11.56
C ALA A 118 -13.25 -5.55 11.52
N LYS A 119 -14.39 -6.13 11.13
CA LYS A 119 -15.70 -5.45 11.15
C LYS A 119 -16.10 -5.05 12.57
N ASP A 120 -15.83 -5.88 13.56
CA ASP A 120 -16.11 -5.55 14.97
C ASP A 120 -15.23 -4.41 15.51
N MET A 121 -14.06 -4.18 14.89
CA MET A 121 -13.09 -3.18 15.32
C MET A 121 -13.27 -1.83 14.62
N VAL A 122 -13.79 -1.80 13.39
CA VAL A 122 -13.84 -0.59 12.56
C VAL A 122 -15.03 0.27 12.91
N ASP A 123 -14.77 1.54 13.17
CA ASP A 123 -15.75 2.58 13.45
C ASP A 123 -15.33 3.93 12.82
N ASN A 124 -16.04 5.01 13.16
CA ASN A 124 -15.72 6.36 12.69
C ASN A 124 -14.37 6.89 13.24
N ASN A 125 -13.81 6.25 14.27
CA ASN A 125 -12.50 6.59 14.85
C ASN A 125 -11.36 5.70 14.34
N THR A 126 -11.59 5.04 13.22
CA THR A 126 -10.64 4.14 12.57
C THR A 126 -10.20 4.69 11.21
N VAL A 127 -8.89 4.59 10.92
CA VAL A 127 -8.35 4.74 9.56
C VAL A 127 -8.29 3.35 8.92
N VAL A 128 -8.92 3.18 7.77
CA VAL A 128 -8.72 1.99 6.94
C VAL A 128 -7.69 2.31 5.85
N VAL A 129 -6.58 1.59 5.85
CA VAL A 129 -5.51 1.74 4.85
C VAL A 129 -5.57 0.54 3.92
N VAL A 130 -5.79 0.80 2.63
CA VAL A 130 -5.78 -0.21 1.58
C VAL A 130 -4.42 -0.13 0.88
N VAL A 131 -3.72 -1.24 0.81
CA VAL A 131 -2.41 -1.36 0.16
C VAL A 131 -2.46 -2.34 -1.00
N ASP A 132 -1.69 -2.06 -2.04
CA ASP A 132 -1.48 -2.93 -3.19
C ASP A 132 -2.75 -3.29 -3.98
N THR A 133 -3.79 -2.51 -3.83
CA THR A 133 -4.98 -2.53 -4.68
C THR A 133 -5.76 -1.22 -4.58
N ASN A 134 -6.42 -0.83 -5.66
CA ASN A 134 -7.34 0.31 -5.67
C ASN A 134 -8.78 -0.08 -6.04
N ARG A 135 -9.09 -1.41 -6.09
CA ARG A 135 -10.39 -1.95 -6.46
C ARG A 135 -11.16 -2.43 -5.24
N PRO A 136 -12.36 -1.88 -4.96
CA PRO A 136 -13.18 -2.30 -3.82
C PRO A 136 -13.42 -3.82 -3.77
N SER A 137 -13.93 -4.40 -4.85
CA SER A 137 -14.28 -5.82 -4.93
C SER A 137 -13.08 -6.77 -4.76
N TYR A 138 -11.86 -6.26 -4.88
CA TYR A 138 -10.63 -7.04 -4.77
C TYR A 138 -9.95 -6.92 -3.40
N THR A 139 -10.42 -6.03 -2.52
CA THR A 139 -9.89 -5.90 -1.14
C THR A 139 -10.22 -7.12 -0.28
N GLU A 140 -9.41 -7.37 0.75
CA GLU A 140 -9.64 -8.48 1.71
C GLU A 140 -11.03 -8.44 2.35
N CYS A 141 -11.54 -7.23 2.64
CA CYS A 141 -12.85 -7.01 3.22
C CYS A 141 -13.44 -5.71 2.66
N GLU A 142 -14.29 -5.82 1.65
CA GLU A 142 -14.90 -4.67 0.98
C GLU A 142 -15.80 -3.84 1.90
N GLU A 143 -16.49 -4.51 2.84
CA GLU A 143 -17.42 -3.88 3.78
C GLU A 143 -16.76 -2.79 4.62
N LEU A 144 -15.48 -2.94 4.96
CA LEU A 144 -14.73 -1.93 5.75
C LEU A 144 -14.67 -0.57 5.06
N LEU A 145 -14.77 -0.53 3.72
CA LEU A 145 -14.80 0.71 2.94
C LEU A 145 -16.07 1.56 3.18
N HIS A 146 -17.09 0.98 3.80
CA HIS A 146 -18.35 1.65 4.11
C HIS A 146 -18.53 1.92 5.61
N MET A 147 -17.65 1.38 6.46
CA MET A 147 -17.76 1.47 7.92
C MET A 147 -17.03 2.68 8.51
N THR A 148 -16.12 3.30 7.76
CA THR A 148 -15.43 4.51 8.17
C THR A 148 -15.42 5.55 7.05
N LYS A 149 -15.23 6.82 7.43
CA LYS A 149 -15.06 7.94 6.49
C LYS A 149 -13.58 8.22 6.18
N THR A 150 -12.65 7.54 6.84
CA THR A 150 -11.21 7.81 6.71
C THR A 150 -10.53 6.63 6.05
N ILE A 151 -10.56 6.62 4.71
CA ILE A 151 -9.96 5.57 3.87
C ILE A 151 -8.74 6.14 3.16
N VAL A 152 -7.63 5.41 3.22
CA VAL A 152 -6.38 5.72 2.51
C VAL A 152 -6.07 4.59 1.55
N VAL A 153 -5.68 4.93 0.32
CA VAL A 153 -5.28 3.95 -0.70
C VAL A 153 -3.84 4.23 -1.13
N LEU A 154 -2.99 3.21 -1.03
CA LEU A 154 -1.59 3.21 -1.47
C LEU A 154 -1.39 2.05 -2.45
N ASP A 155 -1.25 2.35 -3.74
CA ASP A 155 -1.24 1.31 -4.77
C ASP A 155 -0.35 1.70 -5.96
N HIS A 156 0.27 0.71 -6.59
CA HIS A 156 1.08 0.93 -7.78
C HIS A 156 0.42 0.37 -9.07
N HIS A 157 -0.75 -0.23 -8.96
CA HIS A 157 -1.48 -0.72 -10.11
C HIS A 157 -2.17 0.40 -10.88
N ARG A 158 -2.34 0.21 -12.18
CA ARG A 158 -3.10 1.15 -13.00
C ARG A 158 -4.58 1.13 -12.58
N ARG A 159 -5.18 2.31 -12.54
CA ARG A 159 -6.62 2.44 -12.28
C ARG A 159 -7.42 1.76 -13.40
N GLY A 160 -8.35 0.91 -13.02
CA GLY A 160 -9.32 0.29 -13.91
C GLY A 160 -10.64 1.06 -13.95
N SER A 161 -11.70 0.38 -14.39
CA SER A 161 -13.07 0.91 -14.37
C SER A 161 -13.68 0.93 -12.96
N GLU A 162 -13.13 0.13 -12.05
CA GLU A 162 -13.56 0.04 -10.66
C GLU A 162 -12.45 0.62 -9.77
N VAL A 163 -12.76 1.62 -8.96
CA VAL A 163 -11.81 2.27 -8.05
C VAL A 163 -12.50 2.63 -6.72
N ILE A 164 -11.72 2.69 -5.64
CA ILE A 164 -12.19 3.20 -4.34
C ILE A 164 -12.32 4.72 -4.45
N GLU A 165 -13.56 5.22 -4.58
CA GLU A 165 -13.84 6.63 -4.82
C GLU A 165 -13.90 7.47 -3.54
N ASN A 166 -14.25 6.87 -2.41
CA ASN A 166 -14.46 7.54 -1.12
C ASN A 166 -13.18 7.67 -0.27
N ALA A 167 -12.01 7.47 -0.87
CA ALA A 167 -10.73 7.63 -0.17
C ALA A 167 -10.42 9.12 0.09
N VAL A 168 -10.12 9.46 1.34
CA VAL A 168 -9.64 10.80 1.74
C VAL A 168 -8.20 11.05 1.29
N LEU A 169 -7.44 9.98 1.08
CA LEU A 169 -6.10 10.01 0.50
C LEU A 169 -5.97 8.85 -0.48
N SER A 170 -5.71 9.16 -1.75
CA SER A 170 -5.38 8.17 -2.76
C SER A 170 -4.00 8.50 -3.33
N TYR A 171 -3.05 7.60 -3.13
CA TYR A 171 -1.72 7.67 -3.72
C TYR A 171 -1.53 6.43 -4.59
N VAL A 172 -1.80 6.60 -5.88
CA VAL A 172 -1.64 5.55 -6.89
C VAL A 172 -0.53 5.99 -7.83
N GLU A 173 0.56 5.22 -7.85
CA GLU A 173 1.78 5.54 -8.61
C GLU A 173 2.21 4.35 -9.48
N PRO A 174 1.69 4.26 -10.73
CA PRO A 174 1.95 3.12 -11.61
C PRO A 174 3.41 2.95 -12.05
N TYR A 175 4.28 3.89 -11.68
CA TYR A 175 5.71 3.83 -11.97
C TYR A 175 6.54 3.31 -10.78
N ALA A 176 5.94 3.16 -9.61
CA ALA A 176 6.57 2.47 -8.48
C ALA A 176 6.72 0.98 -8.80
N SER A 177 7.78 0.35 -8.33
CA SER A 177 8.05 -1.06 -8.58
C SER A 177 7.18 -1.98 -7.72
N SER A 178 6.71 -1.47 -6.57
CA SER A 178 5.92 -2.23 -5.59
C SER A 178 5.18 -1.30 -4.63
N ALA A 179 4.14 -1.81 -3.96
CA ALA A 179 3.49 -1.13 -2.86
C ALA A 179 4.43 -0.99 -1.65
N CYS A 180 5.32 -1.96 -1.43
CA CYS A 180 6.37 -1.88 -0.41
C CYS A 180 7.28 -0.66 -0.61
N GLU A 181 7.71 -0.38 -1.85
CA GLU A 181 8.51 0.82 -2.17
C GLU A 181 7.78 2.11 -1.81
N MET A 182 6.46 2.14 -2.04
CA MET A 182 5.65 3.32 -1.75
C MET A 182 5.46 3.58 -0.26
N VAL A 183 5.53 2.54 0.56
CA VAL A 183 5.36 2.62 2.02
C VAL A 183 6.68 2.91 2.73
N ALA A 184 7.82 2.47 2.16
CA ALA A 184 9.15 2.66 2.72
C ALA A 184 9.62 4.12 2.64
#